data_54b591876c60d7ac3b9eb44743a1d5d9
#
_entry.id   54b591876c60d7ac3b9eb44743a1d5d9
#
_cell.length_a   1.000
_cell.length_b   1.000
_cell.length_c   1.000
_cell.angle_alpha   90.00
_cell.angle_beta   90.00
_cell.angle_gamma   90.00
#
_symmetry.space_group_name_H-M   'P 1'
#
loop_
_entity.id
_entity.type
_entity.pdbx_description
1 polymer ?
#
loop_
_entity_poly.entity_id
_entity_poly.type
_entity_poly.pdbx_seq_one_letter_code
_entity_poly.pdbx_strand_id
1 'polypeptide(L)'
;MMTSKPNHQTRLSAPIIFIGPGRSGSTVISEFVMAHHSLGWPDNYCEWFPSLPSLAWLTRITNNSLWYVSGEKAQLNHTLPLNNLLPRPAEAWPFWQKITRDEIDFSRGFLLHQRASAEEKQRIRTYLNQHLRAQGKPRLAMKFTGPGRVEYLSSIFPDALFINVVREPVATVNSLLKVPFWQAQGLHQLWWLGAYSNHELETYQQIRHDPVCSTAFQLNKILKTTEEEISRTKVKSLTVHYEDFVRDPQFIVHQIMHFCHLPPCERVRNKLRNSPIRDQNKAAKVSGIAKRVSTWCENEKTLES
;
A
#
# COMPACT_ATOMS: atom_id res chain seq x y z
N MET A 1 3.66 31.00 39.51
CA MET A 1 4.13 29.74 38.89
C MET A 1 3.07 29.25 37.92
N MET A 2 3.22 29.57 36.63
CA MET A 2 2.32 29.05 35.59
C MET A 2 2.85 27.68 35.15
N THR A 3 2.13 26.63 35.51
CA THR A 3 2.41 25.26 35.02
C THR A 3 2.02 25.18 33.54
N SER A 4 3.01 25.16 32.69
CA SER A 4 2.82 24.89 31.25
C SER A 4 2.19 23.50 31.09
N LYS A 5 0.94 23.47 30.60
CA LYS A 5 0.30 22.22 30.15
C LYS A 5 1.19 21.56 29.09
N PRO A 6 1.50 20.29 29.21
CA PRO A 6 2.29 19.59 28.18
C PRO A 6 1.51 19.65 26.87
N ASN A 7 2.16 20.19 25.86
CA ASN A 7 1.66 20.29 24.49
C ASN A 7 1.55 18.86 23.92
N HIS A 8 0.40 18.20 24.10
CA HIS A 8 0.08 16.89 23.55
C HIS A 8 -0.21 16.98 22.04
N GLN A 9 0.75 17.50 21.29
CA GLN A 9 0.80 17.19 19.87
C GLN A 9 1.17 15.72 19.76
N THR A 10 0.19 14.87 19.47
CA THR A 10 0.44 13.48 19.06
C THR A 10 1.35 13.55 17.84
N ARG A 11 2.65 13.28 18.04
CA ARG A 11 3.60 13.19 16.93
C ARG A 11 3.22 11.94 16.14
N LEU A 12 3.03 12.07 14.83
CA LEU A 12 3.01 10.94 13.92
C LEU A 12 4.42 10.32 13.95
N SER A 13 4.66 9.43 14.89
CA SER A 13 5.96 8.79 15.05
C SER A 13 5.95 7.40 14.44
N ALA A 14 7.00 7.08 13.70
CA ALA A 14 7.26 5.80 13.07
C ALA A 14 6.01 5.19 12.40
N PRO A 15 5.32 5.91 11.48
CA PRO A 15 4.18 5.34 10.79
C PRO A 15 4.61 4.10 9.99
N ILE A 16 3.69 3.14 9.85
CA ILE A 16 3.92 1.91 9.09
C ILE A 16 3.33 2.13 7.70
N ILE A 17 4.15 1.96 6.67
CA ILE A 17 3.74 2.18 5.28
C ILE A 17 3.93 0.89 4.49
N PHE A 18 2.82 0.27 4.11
CA PHE A 18 2.82 -0.86 3.19
C PHE A 18 2.85 -0.35 1.77
N ILE A 19 3.82 -0.83 1.00
CA ILE A 19 3.98 -0.54 -0.43
C ILE A 19 4.09 -1.84 -1.23
N GLY A 20 3.89 -1.74 -2.53
CA GLY A 20 4.06 -2.86 -3.46
C GLY A 20 3.11 -2.73 -4.64
N PRO A 21 3.37 -3.45 -5.73
CA PRO A 21 2.51 -3.41 -6.91
C PRO A 21 1.10 -3.89 -6.58
N GLY A 22 0.14 -3.45 -7.38
CA GLY A 22 -1.21 -4.00 -7.32
C GLY A 22 -1.18 -5.52 -7.47
N ARG A 23 -2.02 -6.23 -6.74
CA ARG A 23 -2.12 -7.70 -6.75
C ARG A 23 -0.93 -8.46 -6.13
N SER A 24 0.00 -7.78 -5.48
CA SER A 24 1.09 -8.40 -4.71
C SER A 24 0.64 -9.07 -3.40
N GLY A 25 -0.61 -8.91 -2.98
CA GLY A 25 -1.09 -9.38 -1.69
C GLY A 25 -0.95 -8.34 -0.56
N SER A 26 -0.50 -7.13 -0.88
CA SER A 26 -0.34 -6.05 0.09
C SER A 26 -1.60 -5.77 0.91
N THR A 27 -2.79 -5.86 0.32
CA THR A 27 -4.06 -5.66 1.02
C THR A 27 -4.29 -6.69 2.12
N VAL A 28 -4.15 -7.98 1.82
CA VAL A 28 -4.40 -9.02 2.82
C VAL A 28 -3.37 -8.97 3.94
N ILE A 29 -2.09 -8.76 3.63
CA ILE A 29 -1.02 -8.68 4.63
C ILE A 29 -1.20 -7.44 5.51
N SER A 30 -1.43 -6.26 4.92
CA SER A 30 -1.65 -5.04 5.68
C SER A 30 -2.87 -5.12 6.60
N GLU A 31 -3.97 -5.74 6.15
CA GLU A 31 -5.19 -5.88 6.96
C GLU A 31 -4.99 -6.75 8.21
N PHE A 32 -4.12 -7.76 8.17
CA PHE A 32 -3.77 -8.51 9.38
C PHE A 32 -3.04 -7.63 10.38
N VAL A 33 -2.07 -6.85 9.93
CA VAL A 33 -1.30 -5.96 10.81
C VAL A 33 -2.14 -4.78 11.28
N MET A 34 -2.94 -4.16 10.39
CA MET A 34 -3.83 -3.05 10.72
C MET A 34 -4.96 -3.42 11.68
N ALA A 35 -5.20 -4.73 11.89
CA ALA A 35 -6.08 -5.19 12.96
C ALA A 35 -5.52 -4.91 14.36
N HIS A 36 -4.25 -4.57 14.50
CA HIS A 36 -3.63 -4.26 15.79
C HIS A 36 -4.32 -3.06 16.46
N HIS A 37 -4.65 -3.21 17.74
CA HIS A 37 -5.48 -2.25 18.48
C HIS A 37 -4.88 -0.82 18.57
N SER A 38 -3.57 -0.68 18.49
CA SER A 38 -2.88 0.62 18.53
C SER A 38 -2.78 1.32 17.16
N LEU A 39 -3.19 0.67 16.08
CA LEU A 39 -3.08 1.23 14.73
C LEU A 39 -4.37 1.90 14.30
N GLY A 40 -4.24 3.12 13.76
CA GLY A 40 -5.25 3.79 12.98
C GLY A 40 -4.79 3.91 11.52
N TRP A 41 -5.72 4.10 10.62
CA TRP A 41 -5.49 4.07 9.18
C TRP A 41 -6.44 5.01 8.44
N PRO A 42 -6.06 5.55 7.27
CA PRO A 42 -6.99 6.22 6.38
C PRO A 42 -8.13 5.27 6.01
N ASP A 43 -9.35 5.76 6.06
CA ASP A 43 -10.55 4.97 5.82
C ASP A 43 -11.30 5.43 4.56
N ASN A 44 -12.34 4.69 4.17
CA ASN A 44 -13.20 5.04 3.06
C ASN A 44 -13.88 6.42 3.21
N TYR A 45 -14.05 6.92 4.43
CA TYR A 45 -14.54 8.29 4.65
C TYR A 45 -13.49 9.33 4.29
N CYS A 46 -12.22 9.01 4.44
CA CYS A 46 -11.12 9.83 3.94
C CYS A 46 -11.12 9.94 2.40
N GLU A 47 -11.60 8.89 1.70
CA GLU A 47 -11.80 8.93 0.25
C GLU A 47 -13.02 9.77 -0.14
N TRP A 48 -14.14 9.58 0.53
CA TRP A 48 -15.39 10.25 0.18
C TRP A 48 -15.43 11.72 0.61
N PHE A 49 -14.84 12.02 1.77
CA PHE A 49 -14.85 13.35 2.39
C PHE A 49 -13.43 13.78 2.80
N PRO A 50 -12.52 13.99 1.82
CA PRO A 50 -11.09 14.23 2.10
C PRO A 50 -10.80 15.52 2.87
N SER A 51 -11.79 16.37 3.10
CA SER A 51 -11.66 17.60 3.91
C SER A 51 -12.12 17.45 5.36
N LEU A 52 -12.68 16.29 5.73
CA LEU A 52 -13.34 16.08 7.03
C LEU A 52 -12.66 14.95 7.84
N PRO A 53 -11.44 15.16 8.38
CA PRO A 53 -10.71 14.14 9.14
C PRO A 53 -11.46 13.66 10.39
N SER A 54 -12.39 14.47 10.90
CA SER A 54 -13.21 14.13 12.08
C SER A 54 -14.17 12.97 11.84
N LEU A 55 -14.58 12.71 10.58
CA LEU A 55 -15.44 11.56 10.25
C LEU A 55 -14.80 10.22 10.61
N ALA A 56 -13.48 10.18 10.72
CA ALA A 56 -12.76 9.01 11.21
C ALA A 56 -13.19 8.55 12.63
N TRP A 57 -13.92 9.39 13.37
CA TRP A 57 -14.55 8.99 14.62
C TRP A 57 -15.51 7.81 14.45
N LEU A 58 -16.16 7.66 13.29
CA LEU A 58 -17.04 6.52 12.98
C LEU A 58 -16.30 5.18 13.09
N THR A 59 -15.00 5.16 12.88
CA THR A 59 -14.15 3.97 13.06
C THR A 59 -14.23 3.42 14.49
N ARG A 60 -14.48 4.26 15.50
CA ARG A 60 -14.63 3.79 16.90
C ARG A 60 -15.83 2.89 17.10
N ILE A 61 -16.86 3.02 16.27
CA ILE A 61 -18.05 2.17 16.32
C ILE A 61 -17.69 0.74 15.87
N THR A 62 -16.83 0.61 14.86
CA THR A 62 -16.47 -0.67 14.22
C THR A 62 -15.12 -1.22 14.66
N ASN A 63 -14.32 -0.45 15.40
CA ASN A 63 -12.98 -0.82 15.83
C ASN A 63 -12.75 -0.42 17.30
N ASN A 64 -13.35 -1.16 18.21
CA ASN A 64 -13.26 -0.94 19.67
C ASN A 64 -12.90 -2.24 20.39
N SER A 65 -12.94 -2.25 21.72
CA SER A 65 -12.59 -3.43 22.54
C SER A 65 -13.60 -4.56 22.43
N LEU A 66 -14.86 -4.27 22.10
CA LEU A 66 -15.93 -5.26 22.07
C LEU A 66 -16.03 -5.96 20.72
N TRP A 67 -15.83 -5.22 19.63
CA TRP A 67 -15.90 -5.79 18.29
C TRP A 67 -14.98 -5.06 17.32
N TYR A 68 -14.64 -5.76 16.25
CA TYR A 68 -13.77 -5.30 15.20
C TYR A 68 -14.28 -5.77 13.84
N VAL A 69 -14.66 -4.84 13.01
CA VAL A 69 -15.01 -5.08 11.62
C VAL A 69 -13.76 -4.83 10.78
N SER A 70 -13.26 -5.85 10.15
CA SER A 70 -11.99 -5.78 9.43
C SER A 70 -12.15 -5.83 7.91
N GLY A 71 -11.59 -4.82 7.25
CA GLY A 71 -11.11 -4.84 5.88
C GLY A 71 -12.14 -5.01 4.75
N GLU A 72 -11.68 -4.82 3.51
CA GLU A 72 -12.46 -5.02 2.28
C GLU A 72 -13.01 -6.43 2.12
N LYS A 73 -12.31 -7.40 2.69
CA LYS A 73 -12.65 -8.82 2.64
C LYS A 73 -13.34 -9.35 3.90
N ALA A 74 -13.67 -8.47 4.84
CA ALA A 74 -14.49 -8.88 5.97
C ALA A 74 -15.79 -9.45 5.42
N GLN A 75 -16.03 -10.71 5.72
CA GLN A 75 -17.23 -11.45 5.36
C GLN A 75 -18.43 -11.01 6.24
N LEU A 76 -18.68 -9.71 6.27
CA LEU A 76 -20.02 -9.26 6.59
C LEU A 76 -20.84 -9.61 5.36
N ASN A 77 -21.80 -10.51 5.53
CA ASN A 77 -22.66 -11.01 4.47
C ASN A 77 -22.89 -9.95 3.39
N HIS A 78 -22.50 -10.25 2.15
CA HIS A 78 -22.66 -9.37 0.98
C HIS A 78 -24.10 -8.92 0.73
N THR A 79 -25.03 -9.36 1.53
CA THR A 79 -26.47 -9.09 1.45
C THR A 79 -26.91 -7.80 2.13
N LEU A 80 -26.06 -7.15 2.95
CA LEU A 80 -26.45 -5.91 3.61
C LEU A 80 -25.84 -4.70 2.90
N PRO A 81 -26.64 -3.79 2.32
CA PRO A 81 -26.15 -2.58 1.65
C PRO A 81 -25.34 -1.66 2.60
N LEU A 82 -25.52 -1.79 3.90
CA LEU A 82 -24.78 -1.08 4.95
C LEU A 82 -23.29 -1.46 5.05
N ASN A 83 -22.88 -2.60 4.50
CA ASN A 83 -21.46 -3.02 4.55
C ASN A 83 -20.51 -2.03 3.86
N ASN A 84 -20.97 -1.36 2.82
CA ASN A 84 -20.19 -0.35 2.11
C ASN A 84 -20.04 0.94 2.92
N LEU A 85 -20.90 1.19 3.89
CA LEU A 85 -20.87 2.36 4.76
C LEU A 85 -19.97 2.16 5.99
N LEU A 86 -19.57 0.93 6.30
CA LEU A 86 -18.73 0.70 7.48
C LEU A 86 -17.29 1.22 7.24
N PRO A 87 -16.69 1.89 8.23
CA PRO A 87 -15.31 2.33 8.14
C PRO A 87 -14.35 1.15 7.92
N ARG A 88 -13.51 1.25 6.91
CA ARG A 88 -12.52 0.25 6.55
C ARG A 88 -11.23 0.90 6.06
N PRO A 89 -10.07 0.24 6.19
CA PRO A 89 -8.83 0.75 5.64
C PRO A 89 -8.94 1.02 4.13
N ALA A 90 -8.44 2.16 3.70
CA ALA A 90 -8.44 2.58 2.31
C ALA A 90 -7.10 3.21 1.93
N GLU A 91 -6.80 3.26 0.64
CA GLU A 91 -5.60 3.96 0.14
C GLU A 91 -5.81 5.48 0.09
N ALA A 92 -7.08 5.91 0.10
CA ALA A 92 -7.51 7.31 0.17
C ALA A 92 -6.90 8.20 -0.94
N TRP A 93 -6.90 7.71 -2.21
CA TRP A 93 -6.36 8.46 -3.35
C TRP A 93 -6.92 9.87 -3.50
N PRO A 94 -8.24 10.13 -3.38
CA PRO A 94 -8.80 11.48 -3.46
C PRO A 94 -8.27 12.43 -2.38
N PHE A 95 -7.99 11.91 -1.17
CA PHE A 95 -7.34 12.69 -0.12
C PHE A 95 -5.92 13.10 -0.52
N TRP A 96 -5.11 12.15 -1.01
CA TRP A 96 -3.74 12.44 -1.43
C TRP A 96 -3.69 13.44 -2.58
N GLN A 97 -4.53 13.28 -3.59
CA GLN A 97 -4.63 14.24 -4.70
C GLN A 97 -5.02 15.65 -4.25
N LYS A 98 -5.90 15.74 -3.24
CA LYS A 98 -6.35 17.03 -2.73
C LYS A 98 -5.34 17.73 -1.81
N ILE A 99 -4.58 16.96 -1.03
CA ILE A 99 -3.70 17.51 0.00
C ILE A 99 -2.28 17.79 -0.51
N THR A 100 -1.86 17.13 -1.57
CA THR A 100 -0.60 17.40 -2.26
C THR A 100 -0.73 18.64 -3.15
N ARG A 101 0.39 19.18 -3.62
CA ARG A 101 0.41 20.27 -4.59
C ARG A 101 0.02 19.75 -5.98
N ASP A 102 -0.42 20.66 -6.85
CA ASP A 102 -0.99 20.32 -8.17
C ASP A 102 -0.01 19.59 -9.10
N GLU A 103 1.30 19.80 -8.94
CA GLU A 103 2.33 19.12 -9.73
C GLU A 103 2.55 17.65 -9.30
N ILE A 104 1.97 17.23 -8.19
CA ILE A 104 2.10 15.87 -7.66
C ILE A 104 0.89 15.03 -8.07
N ASP A 105 1.04 14.26 -9.14
CA ASP A 105 0.08 13.18 -9.42
C ASP A 105 0.36 11.98 -8.50
N PHE A 106 -0.24 12.00 -7.30
CA PHE A 106 -0.03 10.96 -6.33
C PHE A 106 -0.63 9.62 -6.76
N SER A 107 -1.62 9.60 -7.63
CA SER A 107 -2.29 8.37 -8.06
C SER A 107 -1.50 7.62 -9.14
N ARG A 108 -0.91 8.33 -10.09
CA ARG A 108 -0.22 7.77 -11.26
C ARG A 108 1.29 7.97 -11.26
N GLY A 109 1.78 9.00 -10.57
CA GLY A 109 3.20 9.36 -10.56
C GLY A 109 4.08 8.36 -9.81
N PHE A 110 5.25 8.08 -10.35
CA PHE A 110 6.33 7.41 -9.61
C PHE A 110 6.90 8.31 -8.51
N LEU A 111 6.83 9.61 -8.69
CA LEU A 111 7.36 10.66 -7.80
C LEU A 111 8.86 10.52 -7.52
N LEU A 112 9.62 9.97 -8.47
CA LEU A 112 11.07 9.83 -8.34
C LEU A 112 11.71 11.21 -8.17
N HIS A 113 12.64 11.33 -7.21
CA HIS A 113 13.33 12.58 -6.86
C HIS A 113 12.41 13.73 -6.40
N GLN A 114 11.13 13.43 -6.11
CA GLN A 114 10.20 14.39 -5.56
C GLN A 114 10.22 14.36 -4.03
N ARG A 115 10.12 15.54 -3.43
CA ARG A 115 10.02 15.72 -1.98
C ARG A 115 8.88 16.68 -1.67
N ALA A 116 8.17 16.43 -0.59
CA ALA A 116 7.13 17.35 -0.14
C ALA A 116 7.73 18.68 0.35
N SER A 117 7.06 19.80 0.05
CA SER A 117 7.42 21.10 0.60
C SER A 117 7.18 21.16 2.12
N ALA A 118 7.68 22.19 2.79
CA ALA A 118 7.45 22.36 4.24
C ALA A 118 5.96 22.50 4.56
N GLU A 119 5.24 23.30 3.78
CA GLU A 119 3.80 23.53 3.91
C GLU A 119 3.01 22.25 3.64
N GLU A 120 3.39 21.51 2.62
CA GLU A 120 2.77 20.24 2.24
C GLU A 120 2.93 19.19 3.36
N LYS A 121 4.15 19.04 3.90
CA LYS A 121 4.42 18.19 5.07
C LYS A 121 3.56 18.57 6.28
N GLN A 122 3.51 19.85 6.60
CA GLN A 122 2.72 20.35 7.72
C GLN A 122 1.23 20.05 7.50
N ARG A 123 0.70 20.33 6.32
CA ARG A 123 -0.71 20.11 5.95
C ARG A 123 -1.08 18.64 6.08
N ILE A 124 -0.29 17.73 5.46
CA ILE A 124 -0.52 16.29 5.51
C ILE A 124 -0.44 15.76 6.94
N ARG A 125 0.61 16.13 7.69
CA ARG A 125 0.79 15.66 9.06
C ARG A 125 -0.30 16.16 9.99
N THR A 126 -0.75 17.40 9.82
CA THR A 126 -1.86 17.97 10.61
C THR A 126 -3.15 17.20 10.38
N TYR A 127 -3.51 16.95 9.12
CA TYR A 127 -4.71 16.19 8.78
C TYR A 127 -4.66 14.78 9.37
N LEU A 128 -3.59 14.04 9.14
CA LEU A 128 -3.45 12.66 9.62
C LEU A 128 -3.40 12.56 11.15
N ASN A 129 -2.85 13.57 11.83
CA ASN A 129 -2.95 13.68 13.29
C ASN A 129 -4.39 13.86 13.78
N GLN A 130 -5.16 14.73 13.12
CA GLN A 130 -6.57 14.91 13.44
C GLN A 130 -7.37 13.64 13.20
N HIS A 131 -7.10 12.96 12.09
CA HIS A 131 -7.70 11.69 11.73
C HIS A 131 -7.42 10.60 12.78
N LEU A 132 -6.16 10.42 13.18
CA LEU A 132 -5.79 9.47 14.24
C LEU A 132 -6.41 9.79 15.59
N ARG A 133 -6.48 11.08 15.96
CA ARG A 133 -7.16 11.52 17.19
C ARG A 133 -8.64 11.20 17.16
N ALA A 134 -9.29 11.41 16.00
CA ALA A 134 -10.68 11.02 15.80
C ALA A 134 -10.88 9.52 15.97
N GLN A 135 -9.99 8.67 15.44
CA GLN A 135 -10.01 7.23 15.65
C GLN A 135 -9.62 6.80 17.08
N GLY A 136 -8.99 7.66 17.87
CA GLY A 136 -8.46 7.31 19.20
C GLY A 136 -7.27 6.36 19.12
N LYS A 137 -6.44 6.46 18.07
CA LYS A 137 -5.31 5.58 17.84
C LYS A 137 -3.97 6.32 17.96
N PRO A 138 -2.94 5.68 18.56
CA PRO A 138 -1.65 6.34 18.79
C PRO A 138 -0.72 6.31 17.58
N ARG A 139 -0.91 5.38 16.61
CA ARG A 139 0.04 5.16 15.52
C ARG A 139 -0.64 4.94 14.18
N LEU A 140 -0.07 5.53 13.14
CA LEU A 140 -0.58 5.46 11.77
C LEU A 140 -0.06 4.22 11.05
N ALA A 141 -0.93 3.54 10.32
CA ALA A 141 -0.58 2.57 9.30
C ALA A 141 -1.27 2.94 7.98
N MET A 142 -0.55 2.87 6.87
CA MET A 142 -1.05 3.20 5.54
C MET A 142 -0.65 2.13 4.54
N LYS A 143 -1.40 2.02 3.45
CA LYS A 143 -1.08 1.12 2.35
C LYS A 143 -1.20 1.87 1.04
N PHE A 144 -0.24 1.67 0.15
CA PHE A 144 -0.26 2.18 -1.22
C PHE A 144 0.07 1.07 -2.21
N THR A 145 -0.69 1.01 -3.30
CA THR A 145 -0.40 0.10 -4.41
C THR A 145 0.17 0.86 -5.61
N GLY A 146 1.00 0.19 -6.40
CA GLY A 146 1.71 0.79 -7.53
C GLY A 146 3.13 1.20 -7.16
N PRO A 147 3.67 2.31 -7.71
CA PRO A 147 5.00 2.81 -7.38
C PRO A 147 5.20 3.03 -5.89
N GLY A 148 6.41 2.76 -5.38
CA GLY A 148 6.72 2.84 -3.95
C GLY A 148 6.64 4.25 -3.37
N ARG A 149 6.98 5.28 -4.17
CA ARG A 149 7.02 6.70 -3.77
C ARG A 149 7.79 6.92 -2.46
N VAL A 150 8.85 6.11 -2.27
CA VAL A 150 9.55 6.00 -0.99
C VAL A 150 10.22 7.32 -0.61
N GLU A 151 10.86 8.00 -1.58
CA GLU A 151 11.52 9.28 -1.31
C GLU A 151 10.50 10.36 -0.94
N TYR A 152 9.38 10.43 -1.65
CA TYR A 152 8.33 11.40 -1.35
C TYR A 152 7.74 11.16 0.04
N LEU A 153 7.34 9.92 0.33
CA LEU A 153 6.74 9.54 1.62
C LEU A 153 7.71 9.70 2.79
N SER A 154 8.99 9.31 2.62
CA SER A 154 10.00 9.49 3.67
C SER A 154 10.34 10.96 3.91
N SER A 155 10.17 11.82 2.91
CA SER A 155 10.32 13.27 3.11
C SER A 155 9.25 13.85 4.04
N ILE A 156 8.06 13.23 4.10
CA ILE A 156 6.96 13.61 5.00
C ILE A 156 7.12 12.92 6.37
N PHE A 157 7.54 11.66 6.37
CA PHE A 157 7.65 10.78 7.53
C PHE A 157 9.06 10.18 7.59
N PRO A 158 10.07 10.92 8.07
CA PRO A 158 11.47 10.49 8.03
C PRO A 158 11.77 9.28 8.92
N ASP A 159 10.89 8.98 9.87
CA ASP A 159 10.95 7.85 10.78
C ASP A 159 10.02 6.68 10.39
N ALA A 160 9.43 6.73 9.18
CA ALA A 160 8.51 5.69 8.71
C ALA A 160 9.20 4.32 8.58
N LEU A 161 8.43 3.27 8.84
CA LEU A 161 8.82 1.88 8.61
C LEU A 161 8.08 1.37 7.37
N PHE A 162 8.84 1.00 6.33
CA PHE A 162 8.29 0.55 5.07
C PHE A 162 8.19 -0.98 5.04
N ILE A 163 7.03 -1.50 4.65
CA ILE A 163 6.82 -2.92 4.37
C ILE A 163 6.60 -3.05 2.87
N ASN A 164 7.62 -3.53 2.15
CA ASN A 164 7.56 -3.75 0.72
C ASN A 164 7.03 -5.16 0.44
N VAL A 165 5.81 -5.25 -0.09
CA VAL A 165 5.17 -6.54 -0.38
C VAL A 165 5.35 -6.87 -1.85
N VAL A 166 6.10 -7.92 -2.12
CA VAL A 166 6.39 -8.43 -3.45
C VAL A 166 5.76 -9.80 -3.67
N ARG A 167 5.50 -10.13 -4.90
CA ARG A 167 4.91 -11.41 -5.32
C ARG A 167 5.51 -11.84 -6.65
N GLU A 168 5.55 -13.11 -6.88
CA GLU A 168 6.00 -13.72 -8.14
C GLU A 168 5.37 -12.97 -9.34
N PRO A 169 6.21 -12.50 -10.31
CA PRO A 169 5.76 -11.64 -11.39
C PRO A 169 4.68 -12.26 -12.29
N VAL A 170 4.80 -13.53 -12.65
CA VAL A 170 3.82 -14.23 -13.51
C VAL A 170 2.44 -14.24 -12.83
N ALA A 171 2.41 -14.56 -11.53
CA ALA A 171 1.17 -14.56 -10.76
C ALA A 171 0.56 -13.15 -10.63
N THR A 172 1.41 -12.15 -10.48
CA THR A 172 0.99 -10.73 -10.38
C THR A 172 0.40 -10.25 -11.70
N VAL A 173 1.08 -10.46 -12.83
CA VAL A 173 0.60 -10.14 -14.18
C VAL A 173 -0.71 -10.86 -14.48
N ASN A 174 -0.77 -12.18 -14.26
CA ASN A 174 -2.00 -12.96 -14.49
C ASN A 174 -3.18 -12.47 -13.65
N SER A 175 -2.90 -11.97 -12.44
CA SER A 175 -3.93 -11.39 -11.58
C SER A 175 -4.35 -9.97 -12.03
N LEU A 176 -3.42 -9.13 -12.49
CA LEU A 176 -3.69 -7.78 -13.01
C LEU A 176 -4.56 -7.83 -14.25
N LEU A 177 -4.26 -8.73 -15.20
CA LEU A 177 -5.04 -8.89 -16.43
C LEU A 177 -6.53 -9.18 -16.20
N LYS A 178 -6.92 -9.63 -15.00
CA LYS A 178 -8.31 -9.92 -14.61
C LYS A 178 -9.00 -8.77 -13.88
N VAL A 179 -8.27 -7.68 -13.61
CA VAL A 179 -8.84 -6.54 -12.87
C VAL A 179 -9.57 -5.61 -13.83
N PRO A 180 -10.88 -5.32 -13.62
CA PRO A 180 -11.65 -4.47 -14.53
C PRO A 180 -11.01 -3.10 -14.76
N PHE A 181 -10.51 -2.46 -13.72
CA PHE A 181 -9.78 -1.20 -13.82
C PHE A 181 -8.55 -1.32 -14.75
N TRP A 182 -7.75 -2.39 -14.59
CA TRP A 182 -6.57 -2.61 -15.42
C TRP A 182 -6.94 -2.87 -16.88
N GLN A 183 -7.99 -3.63 -17.11
CA GLN A 183 -8.52 -3.88 -18.45
C GLN A 183 -8.99 -2.59 -19.13
N ALA A 184 -9.62 -1.68 -18.38
CA ALA A 184 -10.12 -0.42 -18.91
C ALA A 184 -9.02 0.63 -19.15
N GLN A 185 -7.93 0.60 -18.40
CA GLN A 185 -6.91 1.65 -18.38
C GLN A 185 -5.49 1.13 -18.68
N GLY A 186 -4.98 0.25 -17.86
CA GLY A 186 -3.57 -0.14 -17.86
C GLY A 186 -3.13 -0.99 -19.05
N LEU A 187 -4.06 -1.62 -19.78
CA LEU A 187 -3.76 -2.35 -21.00
C LEU A 187 -3.59 -1.46 -22.22
N HIS A 188 -4.13 -0.25 -22.20
CA HIS A 188 -4.20 0.64 -23.36
C HIS A 188 -3.21 1.79 -23.31
N GLN A 189 -2.61 2.04 -22.14
CA GLN A 189 -1.67 3.12 -21.92
C GLN A 189 -0.71 2.80 -20.78
N LEU A 190 0.40 3.55 -20.71
CA LEU A 190 1.19 3.59 -19.48
C LEU A 190 0.33 4.23 -18.39
N TRP A 191 -0.01 3.43 -17.39
CA TRP A 191 -0.82 3.92 -16.29
C TRP A 191 0.02 4.75 -15.32
N TRP A 192 1.20 4.25 -14.94
CA TRP A 192 2.12 4.99 -14.07
C TRP A 192 3.10 5.80 -14.91
N LEU A 193 3.39 7.02 -14.47
CA LEU A 193 4.09 8.04 -15.25
C LEU A 193 5.31 8.59 -14.51
N GLY A 194 6.26 9.14 -15.26
CA GLY A 194 7.39 9.92 -14.72
C GLY A 194 8.63 9.11 -14.33
N ALA A 195 8.76 7.86 -14.81
CA ALA A 195 9.94 7.02 -14.52
C ALA A 195 10.60 6.42 -15.77
N TYR A 196 10.00 6.59 -16.94
CA TYR A 196 10.49 5.94 -18.16
C TYR A 196 11.45 6.84 -18.93
N SER A 197 12.57 6.27 -19.37
CA SER A 197 13.48 6.88 -20.33
C SER A 197 12.87 6.91 -21.75
N ASN A 198 13.45 7.68 -22.66
CA ASN A 198 12.99 7.72 -24.06
C ASN A 198 13.07 6.32 -24.71
N HIS A 199 14.14 5.59 -24.46
CA HIS A 199 14.29 4.22 -24.95
C HIS A 199 13.21 3.27 -24.42
N GLU A 200 12.86 3.36 -23.13
CA GLU A 200 11.76 2.57 -22.55
C GLU A 200 10.41 2.96 -23.14
N LEU A 201 10.19 4.24 -23.45
CA LEU A 201 8.97 4.70 -24.12
C LEU A 201 8.88 4.14 -25.54
N GLU A 202 9.98 4.13 -26.30
CA GLU A 202 10.05 3.52 -27.64
C GLU A 202 9.77 2.02 -27.56
N THR A 203 10.39 1.30 -26.62
CA THR A 203 10.15 -0.11 -26.35
C THR A 203 8.66 -0.37 -26.05
N TYR A 204 8.07 0.47 -25.19
CA TYR A 204 6.64 0.34 -24.86
C TYR A 204 5.75 0.49 -26.09
N GLN A 205 6.05 1.38 -27.03
CA GLN A 205 5.27 1.54 -28.27
C GLN A 205 5.23 0.27 -29.10
N GLN A 206 6.31 -0.53 -29.08
CA GLN A 206 6.39 -1.80 -29.81
C GLN A 206 5.53 -2.90 -29.18
N ILE A 207 5.40 -2.90 -27.84
CA ILE A 207 4.75 -3.98 -27.07
C ILE A 207 3.35 -3.63 -26.56
N ARG A 208 2.91 -2.39 -26.67
CA ARG A 208 1.65 -1.90 -26.08
C ARG A 208 0.39 -2.65 -26.49
N HIS A 209 0.44 -3.29 -27.66
CA HIS A 209 -0.68 -4.09 -28.20
C HIS A 209 -0.74 -5.51 -27.62
N ASP A 210 0.28 -5.91 -26.89
CA ASP A 210 0.34 -7.18 -26.17
C ASP A 210 0.02 -6.96 -24.68
N PRO A 211 -1.17 -7.36 -24.19
CA PRO A 211 -1.58 -7.15 -22.82
C PRO A 211 -0.62 -7.73 -21.77
N VAL A 212 -0.02 -8.87 -22.05
CA VAL A 212 0.91 -9.54 -21.13
C VAL A 212 2.21 -8.77 -21.04
N CYS A 213 2.83 -8.46 -22.20
CA CYS A 213 4.09 -7.73 -22.26
C CYS A 213 3.95 -6.31 -21.70
N SER A 214 2.88 -5.59 -22.07
CA SER A 214 2.59 -4.24 -21.55
C SER A 214 2.41 -4.24 -20.03
N THR A 215 1.70 -5.24 -19.47
CA THR A 215 1.52 -5.35 -18.03
C THR A 215 2.81 -5.72 -17.31
N ALA A 216 3.58 -6.67 -17.84
CA ALA A 216 4.85 -7.09 -17.29
C ALA A 216 5.89 -5.95 -17.29
N PHE A 217 5.97 -5.20 -18.38
CA PHE A 217 6.82 -4.03 -18.51
C PHE A 217 6.54 -2.98 -17.42
N GLN A 218 5.27 -2.63 -17.20
CA GLN A 218 4.88 -1.69 -16.17
C GLN A 218 5.12 -2.23 -14.75
N LEU A 219 4.88 -3.53 -14.54
CA LEU A 219 5.16 -4.19 -13.26
C LEU A 219 6.65 -4.17 -12.93
N ASN A 220 7.50 -4.53 -13.89
CA ASN A 220 8.95 -4.52 -13.71
C ASN A 220 9.46 -3.11 -13.34
N LYS A 221 8.94 -2.09 -14.02
CA LYS A 221 9.31 -0.70 -13.69
C LYS A 221 8.97 -0.32 -12.24
N ILE A 222 7.81 -0.76 -11.72
CA ILE A 222 7.45 -0.53 -10.32
C ILE A 222 8.41 -1.24 -9.37
N LEU A 223 8.69 -2.52 -9.63
CA LEU A 223 9.55 -3.33 -8.76
C LEU A 223 10.95 -2.71 -8.68
N LYS A 224 11.55 -2.44 -9.84
CA LYS A 224 12.89 -1.86 -9.96
C LYS A 224 13.00 -0.50 -9.28
N THR A 225 12.12 0.44 -9.64
CA THR A 225 12.18 1.79 -9.06
C THR A 225 11.93 1.80 -7.56
N THR A 226 11.05 0.92 -7.05
CA THR A 226 10.81 0.82 -5.60
C THR A 226 12.05 0.32 -4.86
N GLU A 227 12.75 -0.69 -5.40
CA GLU A 227 13.98 -1.22 -4.83
C GLU A 227 15.11 -0.18 -4.86
N GLU A 228 15.27 0.51 -5.99
CA GLU A 228 16.23 1.62 -6.15
C GLU A 228 15.94 2.76 -5.15
N GLU A 229 14.68 3.16 -4.97
CA GLU A 229 14.32 4.19 -3.98
C GLU A 229 14.64 3.75 -2.55
N ILE A 230 14.30 2.52 -2.16
CA ILE A 230 14.60 1.97 -0.84
C ILE A 230 16.12 2.00 -0.60
N SER A 231 16.91 1.52 -1.56
CA SER A 231 18.36 1.48 -1.47
C SER A 231 18.98 2.88 -1.36
N ARG A 232 18.52 3.81 -2.20
CA ARG A 232 19.03 5.19 -2.24
C ARG A 232 18.67 5.99 -1.00
N THR A 233 17.44 5.87 -0.53
CA THR A 233 16.94 6.65 0.62
C THR A 233 17.37 6.07 1.96
N LYS A 234 17.82 4.82 1.97
CA LYS A 234 18.23 4.08 3.18
C LYS A 234 17.16 4.09 4.28
N VAL A 235 15.90 4.10 3.89
CA VAL A 235 14.79 4.01 4.83
C VAL A 235 14.78 2.66 5.53
N LYS A 236 14.21 2.60 6.73
CA LYS A 236 13.96 1.33 7.40
C LYS A 236 12.88 0.56 6.63
N SER A 237 13.24 -0.56 6.03
CA SER A 237 12.33 -1.36 5.22
C SER A 237 12.45 -2.85 5.51
N LEU A 238 11.35 -3.55 5.33
CA LEU A 238 11.25 -5.01 5.35
C LEU A 238 10.56 -5.47 4.06
N THR A 239 11.23 -6.26 3.25
CA THR A 239 10.61 -6.90 2.09
C THR A 239 9.95 -8.21 2.52
N VAL A 240 8.70 -8.38 2.11
CA VAL A 240 7.86 -9.53 2.44
C VAL A 240 7.39 -10.17 1.13
N HIS A 241 7.70 -11.44 0.94
CA HIS A 241 7.22 -12.22 -0.19
C HIS A 241 5.84 -12.80 0.11
N TYR A 242 4.90 -12.59 -0.82
CA TYR A 242 3.55 -13.13 -0.70
C TYR A 242 3.53 -14.66 -0.55
N GLU A 243 4.45 -15.34 -1.20
CA GLU A 243 4.62 -16.79 -1.16
C GLU A 243 4.96 -17.29 0.24
N ASP A 244 5.84 -16.57 0.95
CA ASP A 244 6.20 -16.88 2.34
C ASP A 244 5.02 -16.62 3.28
N PHE A 245 4.29 -15.52 3.04
CA PHE A 245 3.07 -15.25 3.80
C PHE A 245 2.00 -16.33 3.62
N VAL A 246 1.81 -16.86 2.41
CA VAL A 246 0.86 -17.96 2.17
C VAL A 246 1.32 -19.25 2.84
N ARG A 247 2.63 -19.51 2.88
CA ARG A 247 3.23 -20.70 3.52
C ARG A 247 3.09 -20.65 5.04
N ASP A 248 3.44 -19.52 5.65
CA ASP A 248 3.36 -19.32 7.10
C ASP A 248 2.89 -17.89 7.45
N PRO A 249 1.58 -17.65 7.43
CA PRO A 249 1.02 -16.34 7.73
C PRO A 249 1.31 -15.84 9.12
N GLN A 250 1.40 -16.77 10.10
CA GLN A 250 1.66 -16.42 11.50
C GLN A 250 3.08 -15.91 11.67
N PHE A 251 4.05 -16.61 11.11
CA PHE A 251 5.45 -16.21 11.13
C PHE A 251 5.66 -14.83 10.48
N ILE A 252 5.13 -14.63 9.26
CA ILE A 252 5.32 -13.39 8.52
C ILE A 252 4.64 -12.19 9.21
N VAL A 253 3.41 -12.34 9.70
CA VAL A 253 2.76 -11.26 10.46
C VAL A 253 3.51 -10.95 11.75
N HIS A 254 4.03 -11.99 12.46
CA HIS A 254 4.87 -11.76 13.62
C HIS A 254 6.18 -11.04 13.27
N GLN A 255 6.84 -11.41 12.17
CA GLN A 255 8.05 -10.74 11.67
C GLN A 255 7.78 -9.26 11.38
N ILE A 256 6.67 -8.94 10.70
CA ILE A 256 6.27 -7.55 10.44
C ILE A 256 6.00 -6.82 11.77
N MET A 257 5.26 -7.41 12.70
CA MET A 257 4.98 -6.78 13.98
C MET A 257 6.26 -6.51 14.78
N HIS A 258 7.20 -7.44 14.79
CA HIS A 258 8.51 -7.29 15.43
C HIS A 258 9.31 -6.16 14.79
N PHE A 259 9.44 -6.15 13.47
CA PHE A 259 10.10 -5.07 12.72
C PHE A 259 9.47 -3.70 13.01
N CYS A 260 8.15 -3.66 13.12
CA CYS A 260 7.40 -2.44 13.43
C CYS A 260 7.37 -2.10 14.94
N HIS A 261 8.04 -2.86 15.80
CA HIS A 261 8.00 -2.68 17.26
C HIS A 261 6.56 -2.66 17.81
N LEU A 262 5.70 -3.51 17.27
CA LEU A 262 4.34 -3.70 17.77
C LEU A 262 4.32 -4.83 18.80
N PRO A 263 3.72 -4.63 19.98
CA PRO A 263 3.58 -5.71 20.97
C PRO A 263 2.63 -6.80 20.46
N PRO A 264 2.66 -8.00 21.04
CA PRO A 264 1.70 -9.05 20.74
C PRO A 264 0.25 -8.55 20.90
N CYS A 265 -0.61 -8.90 19.95
CA CYS A 265 -2.00 -8.45 19.90
C CYS A 265 -2.94 -9.64 19.69
N GLU A 266 -3.82 -9.89 20.65
CA GLU A 266 -4.78 -11.00 20.60
C GLU A 266 -5.72 -10.90 19.40
N ARG A 267 -6.12 -9.67 19.03
CA ARG A 267 -6.97 -9.42 17.86
C ARG A 267 -6.31 -9.87 16.56
N VAL A 268 -5.02 -9.59 16.38
CA VAL A 268 -4.24 -10.03 15.20
C VAL A 268 -4.18 -11.57 15.19
N ARG A 269 -3.91 -12.17 16.34
CA ARG A 269 -3.84 -13.63 16.48
C ARG A 269 -5.18 -14.30 16.15
N ASN A 270 -6.27 -13.80 16.68
CA ASN A 270 -7.61 -14.31 16.41
C ASN A 270 -8.01 -14.13 14.94
N LYS A 271 -7.67 -12.99 14.32
CA LYS A 271 -7.89 -12.79 12.89
C LYS A 271 -7.12 -13.82 12.06
N LEU A 272 -5.85 -14.08 12.36
CA LEU A 272 -5.05 -15.09 11.66
C LEU A 272 -5.66 -16.50 11.79
N ARG A 273 -6.14 -16.88 12.97
CA ARG A 273 -6.77 -18.19 13.19
C ARG A 273 -8.08 -18.37 12.41
N ASN A 274 -8.86 -17.29 12.29
CA ASN A 274 -10.23 -17.34 11.76
C ASN A 274 -10.32 -16.96 10.27
N SER A 275 -9.22 -16.55 9.64
CA SER A 275 -9.23 -16.12 8.23
C SER A 275 -8.45 -17.11 7.36
N PRO A 276 -9.11 -17.95 6.56
CA PRO A 276 -8.41 -18.87 5.68
C PRO A 276 -7.65 -18.09 4.59
N ILE A 277 -6.35 -18.34 4.50
CA ILE A 277 -5.49 -17.77 3.47
C ILE A 277 -5.39 -18.77 2.32
N ARG A 278 -5.79 -18.31 1.13
CA ARG A 278 -5.76 -19.14 -0.08
C ARG A 278 -4.56 -18.75 -0.95
N ASP A 279 -3.80 -19.75 -1.38
CA ASP A 279 -2.75 -19.57 -2.36
C ASP A 279 -3.36 -19.18 -3.72
N GLN A 280 -3.12 -17.94 -4.13
CA GLN A 280 -3.58 -17.39 -5.41
C GLN A 280 -2.57 -17.63 -6.56
N ASN A 281 -1.40 -18.24 -6.29
CA ASN A 281 -0.39 -18.52 -7.33
C ASN A 281 -0.69 -19.78 -8.11
N LYS A 282 -1.50 -20.71 -7.58
CA LYS A 282 -1.81 -21.99 -8.25
C LYS A 282 -2.38 -21.80 -9.66
N ALA A 283 -3.23 -20.78 -9.85
CA ALA A 283 -3.82 -20.47 -11.14
C ALA A 283 -2.82 -19.91 -12.18
N ALA A 284 -1.70 -19.33 -11.73
CA ALA A 284 -0.69 -18.74 -12.61
C ALA A 284 0.25 -19.79 -13.23
N LYS A 285 0.51 -20.89 -12.52
CA LYS A 285 1.39 -21.97 -13.00
C LYS A 285 0.85 -22.67 -14.26
N VAL A 286 -0.43 -22.54 -14.53
CA VAL A 286 -1.11 -23.15 -15.69
C VAL A 286 -1.16 -22.19 -16.90
N SER A 287 -0.82 -20.92 -16.72
CA SER A 287 -0.92 -19.92 -17.78
C SER A 287 0.31 -19.95 -18.68
N GLY A 288 0.12 -20.04 -20.02
CA GLY A 288 1.19 -19.94 -21.02
C GLY A 288 1.87 -18.57 -21.11
N ILE A 289 1.69 -17.70 -20.10
CA ILE A 289 2.27 -16.33 -20.08
C ILE A 289 3.65 -16.27 -19.44
N ALA A 290 4.09 -17.33 -18.74
CA ALA A 290 5.33 -17.33 -17.96
C ALA A 290 6.55 -16.85 -18.77
N LYS A 291 6.79 -17.43 -19.96
CA LYS A 291 7.91 -17.06 -20.82
C LYS A 291 7.88 -15.59 -21.24
N ARG A 292 6.69 -15.04 -21.48
CA ARG A 292 6.52 -13.63 -21.91
C ARG A 292 6.75 -12.67 -20.75
N VAL A 293 6.39 -13.06 -19.53
CA VAL A 293 6.62 -12.26 -18.33
C VAL A 293 8.09 -12.28 -17.93
N SER A 294 8.74 -13.47 -17.95
CA SER A 294 10.16 -13.60 -17.58
C SER A 294 11.07 -12.75 -18.45
N THR A 295 10.76 -12.60 -19.74
CA THR A 295 11.48 -11.69 -20.63
C THR A 295 11.59 -10.26 -20.08
N TRP A 296 10.61 -9.79 -19.35
CA TRP A 296 10.59 -8.42 -18.80
C TRP A 296 11.02 -8.31 -17.34
N CYS A 297 10.92 -9.40 -16.58
CA CYS A 297 11.18 -9.38 -15.15
C CYS A 297 12.49 -10.08 -14.73
N GLU A 298 13.14 -10.82 -15.63
CA GLU A 298 14.36 -11.58 -15.34
C GLU A 298 15.61 -11.10 -16.12
N ASN A 299 15.44 -10.34 -17.20
CA ASN A 299 16.50 -10.04 -18.16
C ASN A 299 17.53 -8.97 -17.78
N GLU A 300 17.66 -8.58 -16.52
CA GLU A 300 18.72 -7.62 -16.14
C GLU A 300 20.02 -8.27 -15.65
N LYS A 301 20.08 -9.58 -15.47
CA LYS A 301 21.36 -10.26 -15.16
C LYS A 301 22.28 -10.47 -16.37
N THR A 302 21.80 -10.20 -17.58
CA THR A 302 22.50 -10.51 -18.83
C THR A 302 22.96 -9.27 -19.62
N LEU A 303 22.64 -8.06 -19.21
CA LEU A 303 23.04 -6.84 -19.91
C LEU A 303 24.20 -6.06 -19.22
N GLU A 304 24.71 -6.57 -18.10
CA GLU A 304 25.91 -6.04 -17.42
C GLU A 304 27.14 -6.97 -17.56
N SER A 305 27.14 -7.87 -18.53
CA SER A 305 28.33 -8.70 -18.87
C SER A 305 29.02 -8.24 -20.14
#